data_8d3fcaf9bd79ea8d049ccd2640a06f08
#
_entry.id   8d3fcaf9bd79ea8d049ccd2640a06f08
#
_cell.length_a   1.000
_cell.length_b   1.000
_cell.length_c   1.000
_cell.angle_alpha   90.00
_cell.angle_beta   90.00
_cell.angle_gamma   90.00
#
_symmetry.space_group_name_H-M   'P 1'
#
loop_
_entity.id
_entity.type
_entity.pdbx_description
1 polymer ?
#
loop_
_entity_poly.entity_id
_entity_poly.type
_entity_poly.pdbx_seq_one_letter_code
_entity_poly.pdbx_strand_id
1 'polypeptide(L)'
;MRELIKNIRKAVGSIGSFINVVYNKLHFIYYKVMIGKSLKVNGRIKISGTKGKIVIGNNVVINSSEYAIPIGYTCKTIFWILGDGKIIIGDNTGMSNVALCSQSSISIGNGVLLGGGVKIYDTDFHSINYIERRNINTDKGRKSKPIIIEDDAFIGAGSMILKGSIIGARSIIGANSVVSGTVPADEIWAGNPAKFIRKIE
;
A
#
# COMPACT_ATOMS: atom_id res chain seq x y z
N MET A 1 -33.85 14.51 20.30
CA MET A 1 -32.43 14.86 20.37
C MET A 1 -31.49 13.80 19.74
N ARG A 2 -31.54 12.51 20.14
CA ARG A 2 -30.66 11.44 19.58
C ARG A 2 -30.87 11.24 18.07
N GLU A 3 -32.10 11.26 17.60
CA GLU A 3 -32.41 11.08 16.17
C GLU A 3 -31.95 12.25 15.30
N LEU A 4 -32.09 13.48 15.80
CA LEU A 4 -31.57 14.68 15.16
C LEU A 4 -30.04 14.62 15.01
N ILE A 5 -29.34 14.22 16.06
CA ILE A 5 -27.86 14.05 16.03
C ILE A 5 -27.47 12.96 15.02
N LYS A 6 -28.21 11.87 14.95
CA LYS A 6 -27.98 10.78 13.97
C LYS A 6 -28.15 11.28 12.52
N ASN A 7 -29.19 12.06 12.27
CA ASN A 7 -29.46 12.62 10.94
C ASN A 7 -28.40 13.66 10.53
N ILE A 8 -27.98 14.53 11.45
CA ILE A 8 -26.88 15.47 11.21
C ILE A 8 -25.58 14.72 10.90
N ARG A 9 -25.22 13.71 11.69
CA ARG A 9 -24.03 12.89 11.44
C ARG A 9 -24.07 12.19 10.07
N LYS A 10 -25.23 11.69 9.66
CA LYS A 10 -25.43 11.06 8.34
C LYS A 10 -25.24 12.06 7.22
N ALA A 11 -25.82 13.26 7.34
CA ALA A 11 -25.70 14.33 6.36
C ALA A 11 -24.23 14.81 6.23
N VAL A 12 -23.57 15.08 7.34
CA VAL A 12 -22.16 15.49 7.37
C VAL A 12 -21.26 14.40 6.79
N GLY A 13 -21.52 13.13 7.11
CA GLY A 13 -20.81 11.99 6.54
C GLY A 13 -20.99 11.87 5.02
N SER A 14 -22.18 12.12 4.52
CA SER A 14 -22.48 12.11 3.08
C SER A 14 -21.75 13.21 2.32
N ILE A 15 -21.75 14.44 2.85
CA ILE A 15 -21.00 15.57 2.27
C ILE A 15 -19.50 15.29 2.29
N GLY A 16 -18.97 14.80 3.41
CA GLY A 16 -17.56 14.43 3.52
C GLY A 16 -17.15 13.34 2.52
N SER A 17 -18.01 12.35 2.32
CA SER A 17 -17.81 11.30 1.32
C SER A 17 -17.75 11.85 -0.10
N PHE A 18 -18.68 12.73 -0.46
CA PHE A 18 -18.69 13.38 -1.78
C PHE A 18 -17.40 14.18 -2.04
N ILE A 19 -16.98 15.00 -1.07
CA ILE A 19 -15.74 15.77 -1.16
C ILE A 19 -14.53 14.84 -1.36
N ASN A 20 -14.48 13.68 -0.67
CA ASN A 20 -13.40 12.73 -0.81
C ASN A 20 -13.37 12.09 -2.21
N VAL A 21 -14.53 11.80 -2.79
CA VAL A 21 -14.65 11.29 -4.17
C VAL A 21 -14.10 12.29 -5.17
N VAL A 22 -14.50 13.56 -5.08
CA VAL A 22 -14.02 14.63 -5.96
C VAL A 22 -12.50 14.81 -5.80
N TYR A 23 -12.01 14.87 -4.57
CA TYR A 23 -10.58 14.98 -4.27
C TYR A 23 -9.78 13.84 -4.91
N ASN A 24 -10.19 12.59 -4.70
CA ASN A 24 -9.50 11.43 -5.25
C ASN A 24 -9.53 11.45 -6.78
N LYS A 25 -10.67 11.80 -7.41
CA LYS A 25 -10.80 11.89 -8.86
C LYS A 25 -9.82 12.90 -9.46
N LEU A 26 -9.71 14.09 -8.86
CA LEU A 26 -8.76 15.11 -9.31
C LEU A 26 -7.31 14.64 -9.18
N HIS A 27 -6.96 13.96 -8.07
CA HIS A 27 -5.62 13.40 -7.87
C HIS A 27 -5.32 12.29 -8.90
N PHE A 28 -6.26 11.41 -9.18
CA PHE A 28 -6.08 10.35 -10.18
C PHE A 28 -5.86 10.93 -11.59
N ILE A 29 -6.61 11.96 -11.95
CA ILE A 29 -6.43 12.66 -13.23
C ILE A 29 -5.04 13.33 -13.28
N TYR A 30 -4.68 14.08 -12.24
CA TYR A 30 -3.40 14.79 -12.18
C TYR A 30 -2.19 13.85 -12.29
N TYR A 31 -2.23 12.72 -11.58
CA TYR A 31 -1.16 11.71 -11.61
C TYR A 31 -1.32 10.68 -12.72
N LYS A 32 -2.31 10.82 -13.63
CA LYS A 32 -2.60 9.90 -14.74
C LYS A 32 -2.74 8.45 -14.29
N VAL A 33 -3.41 8.23 -13.16
CA VAL A 33 -3.66 6.88 -12.64
C VAL A 33 -4.62 6.15 -13.56
N MET A 34 -4.25 4.95 -14.00
CA MET A 34 -5.14 4.06 -14.74
C MET A 34 -5.98 3.26 -13.75
N ILE A 35 -7.29 3.30 -13.90
CA ILE A 35 -8.24 2.73 -12.95
C ILE A 35 -9.16 1.77 -13.68
N GLY A 36 -9.29 0.55 -13.14
CA GLY A 36 -10.25 -0.44 -13.56
C GLY A 36 -11.69 -0.11 -13.10
N LYS A 37 -12.61 -1.04 -13.33
CA LYS A 37 -14.01 -0.90 -12.94
C LYS A 37 -14.19 -1.10 -11.44
N SER A 38 -15.23 -0.46 -10.87
CA SER A 38 -15.67 -0.69 -9.47
C SER A 38 -14.60 -0.40 -8.40
N LEU A 39 -13.70 0.58 -8.62
CA LEU A 39 -12.79 1.04 -7.57
C LEU A 39 -13.59 1.72 -6.45
N LYS A 40 -13.40 1.26 -5.22
CA LYS A 40 -13.99 1.85 -4.02
C LYS A 40 -12.90 2.45 -3.13
N VAL A 41 -12.99 3.75 -2.85
CA VAL A 41 -12.06 4.46 -1.96
C VAL A 41 -12.81 5.06 -0.79
N ASN A 42 -12.52 4.59 0.40
CA ASN A 42 -13.09 5.10 1.64
C ASN A 42 -12.08 6.07 2.28
N GLY A 43 -12.33 7.39 2.15
CA GLY A 43 -11.42 8.45 2.57
C GLY A 43 -10.60 9.05 1.43
N ARG A 44 -9.46 9.66 1.72
CA ARG A 44 -8.59 10.35 0.76
C ARG A 44 -7.25 9.63 0.61
N ILE A 45 -6.91 9.24 -0.60
CA ILE A 45 -5.56 8.73 -0.92
C ILE A 45 -4.61 9.92 -1.04
N LYS A 46 -3.40 9.78 -0.52
CA LYS A 46 -2.29 10.70 -0.79
C LYS A 46 -1.43 10.09 -1.90
N ILE A 47 -1.37 10.76 -3.05
CA ILE A 47 -0.38 10.45 -4.10
C ILE A 47 0.67 11.56 -4.06
N SER A 48 1.95 11.19 -4.17
CA SER A 48 3.07 12.13 -4.06
C SER A 48 4.23 11.70 -4.95
N GLY A 49 5.14 12.63 -5.23
CA GLY A 49 6.35 12.37 -6.00
C GLY A 49 6.19 12.66 -7.49
N THR A 50 6.88 11.90 -8.32
CA THR A 50 6.87 12.05 -9.79
C THR A 50 5.61 11.44 -10.41
N LYS A 51 5.38 11.75 -11.70
CA LYS A 51 4.26 11.18 -12.48
C LYS A 51 4.66 9.82 -13.08
N GLY A 52 5.04 8.87 -12.23
CA GLY A 52 5.30 7.50 -12.66
C GLY A 52 4.00 6.74 -12.97
N LYS A 53 4.14 5.45 -13.23
CA LYS A 53 2.99 4.62 -13.62
C LYS A 53 2.26 4.06 -12.41
N ILE A 54 0.97 4.40 -12.25
CA ILE A 54 0.08 3.76 -11.28
C ILE A 54 -1.08 3.10 -12.03
N VAL A 55 -1.28 1.82 -11.81
CA VAL A 55 -2.37 1.03 -12.38
C VAL A 55 -3.13 0.36 -11.24
N ILE A 56 -4.44 0.52 -11.22
CA ILE A 56 -5.35 -0.10 -10.25
C ILE A 56 -6.35 -0.93 -11.03
N GLY A 57 -6.43 -2.22 -10.72
CA GLY A 57 -7.33 -3.18 -11.35
C GLY A 57 -8.80 -2.97 -11.02
N ASN A 58 -9.60 -3.98 -11.33
CA ASN A 58 -11.04 -3.99 -11.11
C ASN A 58 -11.38 -4.41 -9.67
N ASN A 59 -12.53 -3.92 -9.14
CA ASN A 59 -13.07 -4.29 -7.83
C ASN A 59 -12.09 -4.06 -6.66
N VAL A 60 -11.19 -3.10 -6.79
CA VAL A 60 -10.21 -2.79 -5.73
C VAL A 60 -10.88 -1.96 -4.64
N VAL A 61 -10.58 -2.29 -3.38
CA VAL A 61 -11.08 -1.55 -2.20
C VAL A 61 -9.90 -0.95 -1.45
N ILE A 62 -9.91 0.37 -1.30
CA ILE A 62 -8.87 1.13 -0.59
C ILE A 62 -9.49 1.88 0.57
N ASN A 63 -9.14 1.49 1.79
CA ASN A 63 -9.47 2.23 2.99
C ASN A 63 -8.33 3.21 3.32
N SER A 64 -8.66 4.49 3.42
CA SER A 64 -7.71 5.59 3.58
C SER A 64 -8.19 6.61 4.60
N SER A 65 -8.74 6.11 5.70
CA SER A 65 -9.29 6.91 6.80
C SER A 65 -9.38 6.05 8.05
N GLU A 66 -9.16 6.66 9.22
CA GLU A 66 -9.38 6.03 10.53
C GLU A 66 -10.84 5.62 10.75
N TYR A 67 -11.78 6.33 10.10
CA TYR A 67 -13.21 6.03 10.19
C TYR A 67 -13.66 4.88 9.28
N ALA A 68 -12.86 4.53 8.26
CA ALA A 68 -13.17 3.44 7.35
C ALA A 68 -12.90 2.08 7.99
N ILE A 69 -11.82 1.97 8.76
CA ILE A 69 -11.46 0.77 9.52
C ILE A 69 -10.85 1.19 10.87
N PRO A 70 -11.58 1.03 11.98
CA PRO A 70 -11.12 1.44 13.31
C PRO A 70 -10.20 0.40 13.96
N ILE A 71 -9.08 0.07 13.33
CA ILE A 71 -8.09 -0.92 13.82
C ILE A 71 -6.83 -0.27 14.39
N GLY A 72 -6.89 1.02 14.74
CA GLY A 72 -5.80 1.72 15.40
C GLY A 72 -4.78 2.38 14.47
N TYR A 73 -4.97 2.33 13.15
CA TYR A 73 -4.13 3.08 12.20
C TYR A 73 -4.83 4.35 11.74
N THR A 74 -4.21 5.51 11.96
CA THR A 74 -4.76 6.84 11.65
C THR A 74 -4.22 7.43 10.35
N CYS A 75 -3.23 6.77 9.72
CA CYS A 75 -2.62 7.26 8.48
C CYS A 75 -3.53 7.05 7.26
N LYS A 76 -3.32 7.86 6.23
CA LYS A 76 -3.95 7.67 4.93
C LYS A 76 -3.21 6.58 4.15
N THR A 77 -3.88 5.98 3.17
CA THR A 77 -3.19 5.23 2.12
C THR A 77 -2.35 6.20 1.29
N ILE A 78 -1.07 5.86 1.09
CA ILE A 78 -0.08 6.69 0.41
C ILE A 78 0.51 5.90 -0.75
N PHE A 79 0.50 6.50 -1.95
CA PHE A 79 1.29 6.06 -3.10
C PHE A 79 2.35 7.12 -3.37
N TRP A 80 3.60 6.77 -3.14
CA TRP A 80 4.73 7.67 -3.36
C TRP A 80 5.62 7.12 -4.48
N ILE A 81 5.69 7.88 -5.58
CA ILE A 81 6.49 7.51 -6.75
C ILE A 81 7.77 8.34 -6.77
N LEU A 82 8.90 7.68 -6.88
CA LEU A 82 10.22 8.27 -7.03
C LEU A 82 10.79 7.93 -8.41
N GLY A 83 11.28 8.92 -9.14
CA GLY A 83 11.81 8.70 -10.50
C GLY A 83 10.77 8.05 -11.42
N ASP A 84 11.13 6.93 -12.04
CA ASP A 84 10.29 6.15 -12.97
C ASP A 84 9.55 5.00 -12.28
N GLY A 85 9.38 5.07 -10.97
CA GLY A 85 8.72 4.05 -10.15
C GLY A 85 7.33 3.68 -10.66
N LYS A 86 6.94 2.42 -10.41
CA LYS A 86 5.66 1.86 -10.87
C LYS A 86 4.94 1.18 -9.72
N ILE A 87 3.64 1.40 -9.62
CA ILE A 87 2.75 0.67 -8.71
C ILE A 87 1.64 0.04 -9.54
N ILE A 88 1.56 -1.28 -9.50
CA ILE A 88 0.55 -2.07 -10.23
C ILE A 88 -0.21 -2.87 -9.19
N ILE A 89 -1.53 -2.73 -9.18
CA ILE A 89 -2.44 -3.41 -8.25
C ILE A 89 -3.44 -4.21 -9.08
N GLY A 90 -3.48 -5.52 -8.84
CA GLY A 90 -4.38 -6.45 -9.52
C GLY A 90 -5.83 -6.32 -9.06
N ASP A 91 -6.67 -7.13 -9.68
CA ASP A 91 -8.11 -7.16 -9.46
C ASP A 91 -8.48 -7.72 -8.07
N ASN A 92 -9.64 -7.35 -7.55
CA ASN A 92 -10.20 -7.85 -6.28
C ASN A 92 -9.29 -7.68 -5.05
N THR A 93 -8.35 -6.76 -5.11
CA THR A 93 -7.38 -6.50 -4.04
C THR A 93 -7.93 -5.51 -3.02
N GLY A 94 -7.71 -5.80 -1.74
CA GLY A 94 -8.13 -4.97 -0.61
C GLY A 94 -6.94 -4.41 0.18
N MET A 95 -7.00 -3.13 0.57
CA MET A 95 -5.95 -2.53 1.40
C MET A 95 -6.47 -1.47 2.35
N SER A 96 -5.76 -1.32 3.49
CA SER A 96 -6.18 -0.39 4.54
C SER A 96 -5.00 0.40 5.09
N ASN A 97 -5.02 1.73 4.92
CA ASN A 97 -4.02 2.64 5.50
C ASN A 97 -2.57 2.25 5.16
N VAL A 98 -2.32 1.79 3.93
CA VAL A 98 -1.01 1.28 3.50
C VAL A 98 -0.12 2.39 2.93
N ALA A 99 1.19 2.18 2.96
CA ALA A 99 2.16 3.04 2.30
C ALA A 99 2.94 2.24 1.25
N LEU A 100 2.79 2.60 -0.02
CA LEU A 100 3.53 2.05 -1.15
C LEU A 100 4.51 3.12 -1.64
N CYS A 101 5.82 2.87 -1.52
CA CYS A 101 6.84 3.76 -2.04
C CYS A 101 7.65 3.04 -3.11
N SER A 102 7.57 3.53 -4.34
CA SER A 102 8.19 2.88 -5.48
C SER A 102 9.17 3.81 -6.21
N GLN A 103 10.39 3.34 -6.37
CA GLN A 103 11.43 3.92 -7.22
C GLN A 103 11.73 3.00 -8.42
N SER A 104 11.47 1.71 -8.30
CA SER A 104 11.61 0.68 -9.33
C SER A 104 10.25 0.17 -9.74
N SER A 105 9.72 -0.85 -9.03
CA SER A 105 8.35 -1.31 -9.22
C SER A 105 7.82 -2.08 -8.01
N ILE A 106 6.54 -1.88 -7.72
CA ILE A 106 5.75 -2.68 -6.80
C ILE A 106 4.61 -3.29 -7.61
N SER A 107 4.58 -4.62 -7.70
CA SER A 107 3.53 -5.38 -8.36
C SER A 107 2.76 -6.18 -7.33
N ILE A 108 1.47 -5.96 -7.26
CA ILE A 108 0.53 -6.64 -6.37
C ILE A 108 -0.47 -7.38 -7.26
N GLY A 109 -0.59 -8.68 -7.05
CA GLY A 109 -1.46 -9.58 -7.80
C GLY A 109 -2.94 -9.39 -7.51
N ASN A 110 -3.74 -10.34 -7.98
CA ASN A 110 -5.18 -10.36 -7.80
C ASN A 110 -5.54 -10.96 -6.44
N GLY A 111 -6.67 -10.54 -5.86
CA GLY A 111 -7.18 -11.10 -4.61
C GLY A 111 -6.32 -10.84 -3.37
N VAL A 112 -5.30 -10.01 -3.47
CA VAL A 112 -4.36 -9.72 -2.37
C VAL A 112 -5.03 -8.90 -1.27
N LEU A 113 -4.78 -9.27 -0.02
CA LEU A 113 -5.21 -8.48 1.14
C LEU A 113 -4.01 -7.86 1.85
N LEU A 114 -4.00 -6.53 1.94
CA LEU A 114 -3.02 -5.77 2.71
C LEU A 114 -3.67 -5.22 3.97
N GLY A 115 -3.26 -5.75 5.10
CA GLY A 115 -3.71 -5.33 6.44
C GLY A 115 -3.39 -3.88 6.75
N GLY A 116 -4.00 -3.35 7.80
CA GLY A 116 -3.81 -1.96 8.19
C GLY A 116 -2.37 -1.59 8.46
N GLY A 117 -1.92 -0.46 7.92
CA GLY A 117 -0.58 0.08 8.17
C GLY A 117 0.57 -0.67 7.51
N VAL A 118 0.31 -1.58 6.58
CA VAL A 118 1.35 -2.27 5.80
C VAL A 118 2.18 -1.24 5.02
N LYS A 119 3.48 -1.45 5.00
CA LYS A 119 4.45 -0.62 4.27
C LYS A 119 5.20 -1.48 3.26
N ILE A 120 5.25 -1.01 2.01
CA ILE A 120 5.94 -1.70 0.91
C ILE A 120 6.90 -0.70 0.27
N TYR A 121 8.20 -0.93 0.42
CA TYR A 121 9.26 -0.02 0.01
C TYR A 121 10.26 -0.74 -0.88
N ASP A 122 10.30 -0.40 -2.15
CA ASP A 122 11.23 -0.99 -3.11
C ASP A 122 12.60 -0.30 -3.17
N THR A 123 12.85 0.64 -2.25
CA THR A 123 14.06 1.48 -2.20
C THR A 123 14.60 1.61 -0.79
N ASP A 124 15.91 1.85 -0.67
CA ASP A 124 16.56 2.16 0.61
C ASP A 124 16.37 3.60 1.05
N PHE A 125 15.81 4.47 0.21
CA PHE A 125 15.69 5.93 0.38
C PHE A 125 17.04 6.67 0.41
N HIS A 126 18.08 6.10 1.01
CA HIS A 126 19.39 6.69 1.19
C HIS A 126 20.50 5.71 0.81
N SER A 127 21.72 6.24 0.55
CA SER A 127 22.89 5.41 0.35
C SER A 127 23.26 4.66 1.64
N ILE A 128 23.70 3.41 1.49
CA ILE A 128 24.31 2.64 2.58
C ILE A 128 25.66 3.25 2.98
N ASN A 129 26.36 3.86 2.02
CA ASN A 129 27.61 4.57 2.30
C ASN A 129 27.34 5.83 3.12
N TYR A 130 27.82 5.85 4.37
CA TYR A 130 27.60 6.95 5.30
C TYR A 130 28.23 8.27 4.83
N ILE A 131 29.31 8.24 4.07
CA ILE A 131 29.98 9.43 3.51
C ILE A 131 29.06 10.10 2.50
N GLU A 132 28.45 9.34 1.60
CA GLU A 132 27.47 9.86 0.64
C GLU A 132 26.21 10.39 1.35
N ARG A 133 25.72 9.67 2.37
CA ARG A 133 24.49 9.99 3.10
C ARG A 133 24.60 11.24 3.97
N ARG A 134 25.81 11.68 4.34
CA ARG A 134 26.02 12.90 5.13
C ARG A 134 25.54 14.18 4.46
N ASN A 135 25.49 14.19 3.13
CA ASN A 135 25.09 15.36 2.37
C ASN A 135 24.04 14.97 1.33
N ILE A 136 22.89 15.65 1.37
CA ILE A 136 21.76 15.39 0.46
C ILE A 136 22.14 15.48 -1.03
N ASN A 137 23.13 16.29 -1.37
CA ASN A 137 23.59 16.46 -2.75
C ASN A 137 24.42 15.28 -3.25
N THR A 138 25.04 14.51 -2.34
CA THR A 138 25.85 13.34 -2.64
C THR A 138 25.15 12.02 -2.34
N ASP A 139 24.02 12.04 -1.66
CA ASP A 139 23.21 10.87 -1.30
C ASP A 139 22.48 10.27 -2.52
N LYS A 140 23.23 9.80 -3.51
CA LYS A 140 22.74 9.24 -4.76
C LYS A 140 22.83 7.71 -4.84
N GLY A 141 23.53 7.07 -3.90
CA GLY A 141 23.82 5.63 -3.90
C GLY A 141 22.69 4.75 -3.38
N ARG A 142 21.47 5.28 -3.22
CA ARG A 142 20.30 4.49 -2.83
C ARG A 142 20.01 3.39 -3.85
N LYS A 143 19.77 2.20 -3.36
CA LYS A 143 19.46 1.03 -4.21
C LYS A 143 17.97 0.74 -4.17
N SER A 144 17.42 0.36 -5.31
CA SER A 144 16.05 -0.14 -5.44
C SER A 144 16.03 -1.50 -6.12
N LYS A 145 15.04 -2.34 -5.76
CA LYS A 145 14.78 -3.63 -6.41
C LYS A 145 13.28 -3.86 -6.44
N PRO A 146 12.72 -4.40 -7.54
CA PRO A 146 11.30 -4.70 -7.64
C PRO A 146 10.78 -5.52 -6.46
N ILE A 147 9.51 -5.28 -6.10
CA ILE A 147 8.75 -6.11 -5.16
C ILE A 147 7.59 -6.74 -5.92
N ILE A 148 7.39 -8.04 -5.70
CA ILE A 148 6.30 -8.81 -6.29
C ILE A 148 5.52 -9.45 -5.16
N ILE A 149 4.22 -9.24 -5.15
CA ILE A 149 3.26 -9.96 -4.29
C ILE A 149 2.31 -10.66 -5.25
N GLU A 150 2.33 -11.98 -5.22
CA GLU A 150 1.54 -12.81 -6.12
C GLU A 150 0.08 -12.91 -5.65
N ASP A 151 -0.75 -13.59 -6.45
CA ASP A 151 -2.19 -13.67 -6.26
C ASP A 151 -2.57 -14.30 -4.91
N ASP A 152 -3.67 -13.82 -4.33
CA ASP A 152 -4.28 -14.32 -3.10
C ASP A 152 -3.39 -14.27 -1.85
N ALA A 153 -2.27 -13.55 -1.88
CA ALA A 153 -1.42 -13.36 -0.71
C ALA A 153 -2.11 -12.48 0.35
N PHE A 154 -1.87 -12.79 1.62
CA PHE A 154 -2.34 -11.98 2.75
C PHE A 154 -1.17 -11.41 3.54
N ILE A 155 -1.07 -10.09 3.62
CA ILE A 155 -0.05 -9.38 4.39
C ILE A 155 -0.68 -8.83 5.67
N GLY A 156 -0.29 -9.38 6.80
CA GLY A 156 -0.79 -8.98 8.12
C GLY A 156 -0.48 -7.52 8.47
N ALA A 157 -1.34 -6.92 9.30
CA ALA A 157 -1.27 -5.51 9.66
C ALA A 157 0.10 -5.12 10.23
N GLY A 158 0.56 -3.89 9.91
CA GLY A 158 1.83 -3.33 10.39
C GLY A 158 3.08 -3.91 9.75
N SER A 159 2.96 -4.93 8.90
CA SER A 159 4.13 -5.56 8.26
C SER A 159 4.82 -4.63 7.27
N MET A 160 6.12 -4.86 7.10
CA MET A 160 6.97 -4.14 6.17
C MET A 160 7.58 -5.10 5.14
N ILE A 161 7.37 -4.80 3.85
CA ILE A 161 7.94 -5.54 2.74
C ILE A 161 9.04 -4.69 2.12
N LEU A 162 10.26 -5.20 2.12
CA LEU A 162 11.45 -4.48 1.68
C LEU A 162 11.80 -4.82 0.23
N LYS A 163 12.60 -3.96 -0.37
CA LYS A 163 13.06 -4.08 -1.77
C LYS A 163 13.57 -5.48 -2.11
N GLY A 164 13.20 -5.95 -3.29
CA GLY A 164 13.61 -7.26 -3.81
C GLY A 164 12.85 -8.45 -3.22
N SER A 165 11.80 -8.20 -2.42
CA SER A 165 10.98 -9.29 -1.89
C SER A 165 10.04 -9.84 -2.95
N ILE A 166 9.85 -11.16 -2.91
CA ILE A 166 8.84 -11.90 -3.67
C ILE A 166 7.97 -12.64 -2.67
N ILE A 167 6.69 -12.36 -2.66
CA ILE A 167 5.71 -13.03 -1.82
C ILE A 167 4.88 -13.94 -2.72
N GLY A 168 5.06 -15.24 -2.55
CA GLY A 168 4.41 -16.27 -3.38
C GLY A 168 2.89 -16.32 -3.18
N ALA A 169 2.21 -16.85 -4.18
CA ALA A 169 0.76 -16.91 -4.21
C ALA A 169 0.18 -17.62 -2.97
N ARG A 170 -0.94 -17.12 -2.48
CA ARG A 170 -1.68 -17.65 -1.31
C ARG A 170 -0.89 -17.67 0.00
N SER A 171 0.34 -17.15 0.02
CA SER A 171 1.14 -17.08 1.24
C SER A 171 0.60 -16.04 2.23
N ILE A 172 0.92 -16.22 3.48
CA ILE A 172 0.47 -15.34 4.58
C ILE A 172 1.69 -14.78 5.29
N ILE A 173 1.74 -13.46 5.44
CA ILE A 173 2.71 -12.77 6.29
C ILE A 173 2.00 -12.38 7.59
N GLY A 174 2.49 -12.87 8.72
CA GLY A 174 1.97 -12.52 10.04
C GLY A 174 2.10 -11.02 10.33
N ALA A 175 1.24 -10.49 11.18
CA ALA A 175 1.26 -9.07 11.53
C ALA A 175 2.61 -8.61 12.11
N ASN A 176 2.98 -7.34 11.90
CA ASN A 176 4.23 -6.70 12.36
C ASN A 176 5.52 -7.42 11.91
N SER A 177 5.47 -8.13 10.80
CA SER A 177 6.64 -8.82 10.24
C SER A 177 7.44 -7.91 9.32
N VAL A 178 8.74 -8.20 9.20
CA VAL A 178 9.63 -7.54 8.23
C VAL A 178 10.14 -8.58 7.24
N VAL A 179 9.73 -8.47 5.98
CA VAL A 179 10.11 -9.39 4.92
C VAL A 179 11.21 -8.79 4.05
N SER A 180 12.29 -9.56 3.87
CA SER A 180 13.40 -9.28 2.97
C SER A 180 13.79 -10.58 2.27
N GLY A 181 13.48 -10.71 0.97
CA GLY A 181 13.75 -11.92 0.19
C GLY A 181 12.46 -12.64 -0.24
N THR A 182 12.58 -13.94 -0.55
CA THR A 182 11.49 -14.73 -1.13
C THR A 182 10.74 -15.52 -0.07
N VAL A 183 9.42 -15.40 -0.08
CA VAL A 183 8.47 -16.26 0.63
C VAL A 183 7.82 -17.16 -0.41
N PRO A 184 7.97 -18.50 -0.33
CA PRO A 184 7.31 -19.42 -1.25
C PRO A 184 5.78 -19.35 -1.18
N ALA A 185 5.13 -19.82 -2.26
CA ALA A 185 3.69 -19.97 -2.26
C ALA A 185 3.20 -20.96 -1.19
N ASP A 186 1.97 -20.76 -0.70
CA ASP A 186 1.31 -21.65 0.27
C ASP A 186 2.03 -21.78 1.62
N GLU A 187 2.77 -20.75 2.02
CA GLU A 187 3.49 -20.73 3.30
C GLU A 187 3.06 -19.57 4.19
N ILE A 188 3.18 -19.78 5.50
CA ILE A 188 3.01 -18.74 6.53
C ILE A 188 4.39 -18.36 7.06
N TRP A 189 4.70 -17.07 7.01
CA TRP A 189 5.93 -16.48 7.51
C TRP A 189 5.62 -15.35 8.50
N ALA A 190 6.41 -15.22 9.56
CA ALA A 190 6.22 -14.14 10.53
C ALA A 190 7.54 -13.75 11.23
N GLY A 191 7.53 -12.55 11.85
CA GLY A 191 8.61 -12.04 12.68
C GLY A 191 9.46 -10.97 11.99
N ASN A 192 10.50 -10.51 12.70
CA ASN A 192 11.48 -9.52 12.22
C ASN A 192 12.91 -10.02 12.49
N PRO A 193 13.65 -10.49 11.48
CA PRO A 193 13.19 -10.76 10.11
C PRO A 193 12.17 -11.91 10.07
N ALA A 194 11.27 -11.87 9.07
CA ALA A 194 10.28 -12.93 8.89
C ALA A 194 10.96 -14.28 8.63
N LYS A 195 10.41 -15.31 9.25
CA LYS A 195 10.86 -16.71 9.13
C LYS A 195 9.68 -17.59 8.83
N PHE A 196 9.95 -18.74 8.20
CA PHE A 196 8.96 -19.78 7.95
C PHE A 196 8.35 -20.26 9.27
N ILE A 197 7.02 -20.37 9.29
CA ILE A 197 6.25 -20.90 10.41
C ILE A 197 5.69 -22.27 10.07
N ARG A 198 4.91 -22.38 8.98
CA ARG A 198 4.32 -23.63 8.49
C ARG A 198 3.77 -23.46 7.06
N LYS A 199 3.45 -24.55 6.41
CA LYS A 199 2.65 -24.53 5.18
C LYS A 199 1.18 -24.27 5.49
N ILE A 200 0.46 -23.74 4.51
CA ILE A 200 -0.99 -23.65 4.50
C ILE A 200 -1.52 -25.03 4.11
N GLU A 201 -2.44 -25.54 4.89
CA GLU A 201 -3.14 -26.81 4.61
C GLU A 201 -4.24 -26.62 3.56
#